data_9127830d55c3bf14ec0373d9555ca8bd
#
_entry.id   9127830d55c3bf14ec0373d9555ca8bd
#
_cell.length_a   1.000
_cell.length_b   1.000
_cell.length_c   1.000
_cell.angle_alpha   90.00
_cell.angle_beta   90.00
_cell.angle_gamma   90.00
#
_symmetry.space_group_name_H-M   'P 1'
#
loop_
_entity.id
_entity.type
_entity.pdbx_description
1 polymer ?
#
loop_
_entity_poly.entity_id
_entity_poly.type
_entity_poly.pdbx_seq_one_letter_code
_entity_poly.pdbx_strand_id
1 'polypeptide(L)'
;EEGALGESTIFSIVGPTGSGKSTLLDAICLALYNRAPRYPRKKGDKNQSIEIFGAADASESNRLAPTDSRNILTRGKKEGYSKLTFLANNGSIYRAEWHVRFQRVRYENAKTALYKITRNGEEITEEAADWNELPNIIGLDYDQFLRTVLIAQGSFANFLTAKENERYELLEKLIGCEETYTNIATEIKKAKDQATDAYNQMAASVEAVKQNLLN
;
A
#
# COMPACT_ATOMS: atom_id res chain seq x y z
N GLU A 1 5.96 -16.83 24.62
CA GLU A 1 7.13 -16.05 25.09
C GLU A 1 6.90 -14.59 24.66
N GLU A 2 6.61 -13.73 25.63
CA GLU A 2 6.67 -12.29 25.41
C GLU A 2 8.15 -11.95 25.23
N GLY A 3 8.56 -11.79 23.97
CA GLY A 3 9.93 -11.42 23.64
C GLY A 3 10.26 -10.02 24.16
N ALA A 4 11.54 -9.69 24.27
CA ALA A 4 12.08 -8.42 24.77
C ALA A 4 11.48 -7.15 24.13
N LEU A 5 10.69 -7.28 23.05
CA LEU A 5 9.98 -6.18 22.38
C LEU A 5 8.60 -5.90 22.96
N GLY A 6 8.02 -6.83 23.75
CA GLY A 6 6.64 -6.68 24.28
C GLY A 6 6.50 -5.59 25.34
N GLU A 7 7.58 -5.26 26.05
CA GLU A 7 7.59 -4.24 27.11
C GLU A 7 8.09 -2.86 26.63
N SER A 8 8.65 -2.78 25.43
CA SER A 8 9.26 -1.55 24.92
C SER A 8 8.33 -0.78 24.01
N THR A 9 8.04 0.47 24.37
CA THR A 9 7.25 1.40 23.53
C THR A 9 8.01 1.80 22.25
N ILE A 10 9.34 1.86 22.32
CA ILE A 10 10.22 2.23 21.20
C ILE A 10 11.40 1.28 21.18
N PHE A 11 11.74 0.77 20.01
CA PHE A 11 12.92 -0.05 19.80
C PHE A 11 13.66 0.35 18.52
N SER A 12 14.95 0.03 18.45
CA SER A 12 15.80 0.31 17.29
C SER A 12 16.35 -0.98 16.70
N ILE A 13 16.29 -1.09 15.37
CA ILE A 13 16.91 -2.21 14.64
C ILE A 13 18.22 -1.71 14.04
N VAL A 14 19.35 -2.14 14.60
CA VAL A 14 20.68 -1.71 14.21
C VAL A 14 21.43 -2.85 13.51
N GLY A 15 22.24 -2.51 12.52
CA GLY A 15 23.08 -3.49 11.82
C GLY A 15 23.72 -2.89 10.57
N PRO A 16 24.76 -3.54 10.01
CA PRO A 16 25.44 -3.06 8.81
C PRO A 16 24.50 -3.01 7.59
N THR A 17 24.94 -2.31 6.55
CA THR A 17 24.23 -2.29 5.27
C THR A 17 24.12 -3.70 4.70
N GLY A 18 22.95 -4.10 4.21
CA GLY A 18 22.71 -5.45 3.69
C GLY A 18 22.30 -6.49 4.74
N SER A 19 22.26 -6.16 6.04
CA SER A 19 21.88 -7.10 7.11
C SER A 19 20.40 -7.48 7.17
N GLY A 20 19.58 -7.01 6.22
CA GLY A 20 18.16 -7.38 6.14
C GLY A 20 17.19 -6.49 6.91
N LYS A 21 17.62 -5.34 7.46
CA LYS A 21 16.73 -4.43 8.21
C LYS A 21 15.46 -4.06 7.44
N SER A 22 15.61 -3.61 6.19
CA SER A 22 14.48 -3.27 5.32
C SER A 22 13.67 -4.50 4.89
N THR A 23 14.28 -5.69 4.89
CA THR A 23 13.58 -6.94 4.57
C THR A 23 12.54 -7.30 5.62
N LEU A 24 12.72 -6.87 6.89
CA LEU A 24 11.69 -7.03 7.92
C LEU A 24 10.42 -6.23 7.57
N LEU A 25 10.58 -5.02 7.06
CA LEU A 25 9.44 -4.19 6.62
C LEU A 25 8.75 -4.81 5.40
N ASP A 26 9.54 -5.33 4.44
CA ASP A 26 8.97 -6.07 3.32
C ASP A 26 8.21 -7.32 3.79
N ALA A 27 8.74 -8.06 4.77
CA ALA A 27 8.09 -9.24 5.31
C ALA A 27 6.73 -8.92 5.97
N ILE A 28 6.63 -7.82 6.71
CA ILE A 28 5.37 -7.34 7.28
C ILE A 28 4.36 -7.06 6.15
N CYS A 29 4.77 -6.30 5.14
CA CYS A 29 3.91 -5.96 4.02
C CYS A 29 3.50 -7.17 3.16
N LEU A 30 4.38 -8.17 3.04
CA LEU A 30 4.05 -9.43 2.36
C LEU A 30 2.95 -10.19 3.09
N ALA A 31 3.06 -10.35 4.41
CA ALA A 31 2.05 -11.04 5.21
C ALA A 31 0.70 -10.34 5.16
N LEU A 32 0.68 -9.00 5.23
CA LEU A 32 -0.54 -8.21 5.30
C LEU A 32 -1.18 -7.93 3.93
N TYR A 33 -0.37 -7.70 2.89
CA TYR A 33 -0.87 -7.16 1.61
C TYR A 33 -0.37 -7.91 0.37
N ASN A 34 0.40 -8.98 0.53
CA ASN A 34 1.04 -9.68 -0.59
C ASN A 34 1.84 -8.73 -1.51
N ARG A 35 2.45 -7.71 -0.94
CA ARG A 35 3.25 -6.68 -1.61
C ARG A 35 4.49 -6.37 -0.79
N ALA A 36 5.57 -5.92 -1.46
CA ALA A 36 6.78 -5.47 -0.77
C ALA A 36 7.11 -4.02 -1.16
N PRO A 37 7.42 -3.14 -0.19
CA PRO A 37 7.72 -1.72 -0.44
C PRO A 37 8.86 -1.46 -1.42
N ARG A 38 9.83 -2.38 -1.50
CA ARG A 38 10.98 -2.26 -2.43
C ARG A 38 10.61 -2.37 -3.90
N TYR A 39 9.42 -2.87 -4.23
CA TYR A 39 8.99 -3.03 -5.61
C TYR A 39 8.11 -1.88 -6.07
N PRO A 40 8.14 -1.51 -7.37
CA PRO A 40 7.34 -0.42 -7.89
C PRO A 40 5.84 -0.69 -7.71
N ARG A 41 5.07 0.36 -7.44
CA ARG A 41 3.62 0.27 -7.21
C ARG A 41 2.81 0.02 -8.47
N LYS A 42 3.30 0.50 -9.63
CA LYS A 42 2.63 0.36 -10.93
C LYS A 42 3.30 -0.75 -11.73
N LYS A 43 2.49 -1.51 -12.47
CA LYS A 43 3.01 -2.42 -13.48
C LYS A 43 3.85 -1.61 -14.45
N GLY A 44 5.15 -1.85 -14.47
CA GLY A 44 6.05 -1.30 -15.47
C GLY A 44 5.73 -1.85 -16.86
N ASP A 45 6.45 -1.35 -17.85
CA ASP A 45 6.40 -1.85 -19.22
C ASP A 45 6.68 -3.37 -19.22
N LYS A 46 6.00 -4.12 -20.08
CA LYS A 46 6.21 -5.59 -20.20
C LYS A 46 7.68 -5.96 -20.43
N ASN A 47 8.47 -5.03 -20.99
CA ASN A 47 9.91 -5.19 -21.21
C ASN A 47 10.77 -5.17 -19.94
N GLN A 48 10.19 -4.81 -18.77
CA GLN A 48 10.88 -4.78 -17.46
C GLN A 48 10.65 -6.04 -16.63
N SER A 49 10.14 -7.13 -17.23
CA SER A 49 9.93 -8.37 -16.52
C SER A 49 11.26 -8.96 -16.00
N ILE A 50 11.22 -9.48 -14.76
CA ILE A 50 12.38 -10.09 -14.08
C ILE A 50 12.43 -11.57 -14.42
N GLU A 51 13.58 -12.03 -14.89
CA GLU A 51 13.81 -13.44 -15.19
C GLU A 51 13.95 -14.25 -13.88
N ILE A 52 13.28 -15.40 -13.83
CA ILE A 52 13.31 -16.28 -12.67
C ILE A 52 14.65 -17.04 -12.67
N PHE A 53 15.43 -16.87 -11.62
CA PHE A 53 16.69 -17.58 -11.45
C PHE A 53 16.46 -19.11 -11.33
N GLY A 54 17.12 -19.86 -12.20
CA GLY A 54 17.01 -21.33 -12.25
C GLY A 54 15.81 -21.84 -13.05
N ALA A 55 15.11 -20.97 -13.78
CA ALA A 55 14.13 -21.39 -14.77
C ALA A 55 14.80 -22.16 -15.92
N ALA A 56 14.07 -23.11 -16.50
CA ALA A 56 14.63 -23.97 -17.57
C ALA A 56 14.89 -23.22 -18.86
N ASP A 57 14.17 -22.13 -19.11
CA ASP A 57 14.29 -21.29 -20.30
C ASP A 57 13.86 -19.84 -20.00
N ALA A 58 14.17 -18.93 -20.93
CA ALA A 58 13.77 -17.52 -20.84
C ALA A 58 12.37 -17.26 -21.41
N SER A 59 11.47 -18.26 -21.42
CA SER A 59 10.10 -18.10 -21.90
C SER A 59 9.32 -17.06 -21.07
N GLU A 60 8.27 -16.46 -21.65
CA GLU A 60 7.42 -15.49 -20.95
C GLU A 60 6.78 -16.06 -19.65
N SER A 61 6.55 -17.39 -19.62
CA SER A 61 6.01 -18.09 -18.44
C SER A 61 7.00 -18.12 -17.25
N ASN A 62 8.28 -17.91 -17.51
CA ASN A 62 9.37 -17.90 -16.54
C ASN A 62 9.83 -16.49 -16.17
N ARG A 63 9.03 -15.47 -16.48
CA ARG A 63 9.29 -14.08 -16.12
C ARG A 63 8.21 -13.54 -15.20
N LEU A 64 8.61 -12.78 -14.21
CA LEU A 64 7.70 -12.13 -13.26
C LEU A 64 7.66 -10.63 -13.53
N ALA A 65 6.49 -10.02 -13.34
CA ALA A 65 6.39 -8.56 -13.35
C ALA A 65 7.28 -7.96 -12.24
N PRO A 66 7.88 -6.78 -12.43
CA PRO A 66 8.68 -6.12 -11.40
C PRO A 66 7.94 -5.89 -10.08
N THR A 67 6.60 -5.80 -10.15
CA THR A 67 5.71 -5.62 -8.99
C THR A 67 5.35 -6.92 -8.28
N ASP A 68 5.75 -8.07 -8.81
CA ASP A 68 5.36 -9.38 -8.28
C ASP A 68 6.07 -9.67 -6.96
N SER A 69 5.30 -9.97 -5.91
CA SER A 69 5.80 -10.25 -4.57
C SER A 69 6.76 -11.45 -4.51
N ARG A 70 6.65 -12.38 -5.46
CA ARG A 70 7.50 -13.57 -5.54
C ARG A 70 8.96 -13.27 -5.86
N ASN A 71 9.25 -12.09 -6.43
CA ASN A 71 10.62 -11.63 -6.66
C ASN A 71 11.44 -11.47 -5.36
N ILE A 72 10.80 -11.44 -4.19
CA ILE A 72 11.47 -11.34 -2.89
C ILE A 72 12.23 -12.61 -2.52
N LEU A 73 11.86 -13.75 -3.12
CA LEU A 73 12.51 -15.00 -2.79
C LEU A 73 14.00 -14.93 -3.16
N THR A 74 14.84 -15.23 -2.16
CA THR A 74 16.30 -15.27 -2.35
C THR A 74 16.66 -16.25 -3.45
N ARG A 75 17.52 -15.83 -4.37
CA ARG A 75 17.98 -16.65 -5.49
C ARG A 75 18.51 -18.01 -5.01
N GLY A 76 18.09 -19.08 -5.66
CA GLY A 76 18.46 -20.44 -5.31
C GLY A 76 17.70 -21.06 -4.13
N LYS A 77 16.83 -20.33 -3.47
CA LYS A 77 15.91 -20.89 -2.47
C LYS A 77 14.64 -21.41 -3.12
N LYS A 78 14.12 -22.53 -2.59
CA LYS A 78 12.94 -23.20 -3.12
C LYS A 78 11.62 -22.69 -2.52
N GLU A 79 11.71 -22.04 -1.36
CA GLU A 79 10.54 -21.51 -0.67
C GLU A 79 10.90 -20.30 0.18
N GLY A 80 9.89 -19.47 0.44
CA GLY A 80 9.96 -18.36 1.37
C GLY A 80 8.60 -18.13 2.01
N TYR A 81 8.61 -17.66 3.25
CA TYR A 81 7.38 -17.36 3.98
C TYR A 81 7.56 -16.13 4.87
N SER A 82 6.46 -15.49 5.15
CA SER A 82 6.33 -14.47 6.18
C SER A 82 5.12 -14.77 7.04
N LYS A 83 5.27 -14.66 8.35
CA LYS A 83 4.20 -14.82 9.34
C LYS A 83 4.23 -13.65 10.29
N LEU A 84 3.09 -12.99 10.45
CA LEU A 84 2.93 -11.84 11.33
C LEU A 84 1.73 -12.06 12.24
N THR A 85 1.96 -12.03 13.55
CA THR A 85 0.89 -12.00 14.55
C THR A 85 0.73 -10.58 15.05
N PHE A 86 -0.51 -10.08 15.09
CA PHE A 86 -0.80 -8.70 15.47
C PHE A 86 -2.13 -8.59 16.20
N LEU A 87 -2.26 -7.55 17.00
CA LEU A 87 -3.51 -7.15 17.64
C LEU A 87 -4.24 -6.17 16.71
N ALA A 88 -5.45 -6.51 16.31
CA ALA A 88 -6.27 -5.66 15.45
C ALA A 88 -7.06 -4.62 16.25
N ASN A 89 -7.59 -3.61 15.55
CA ASN A 89 -8.36 -2.52 16.17
C ASN A 89 -9.64 -3.01 16.90
N ASN A 90 -10.15 -4.18 16.52
CA ASN A 90 -11.30 -4.83 17.18
C ASN A 90 -10.92 -5.59 18.48
N GLY A 91 -9.67 -5.50 18.93
CA GLY A 91 -9.16 -6.20 20.11
C GLY A 91 -8.88 -7.70 19.92
N SER A 92 -9.08 -8.25 18.73
CA SER A 92 -8.77 -9.64 18.42
C SER A 92 -7.34 -9.80 17.92
N ILE A 93 -6.72 -10.95 18.22
CA ILE A 93 -5.39 -11.28 17.73
C ILE A 93 -5.55 -12.07 16.42
N TYR A 94 -4.78 -11.68 15.42
CA TYR A 94 -4.73 -12.36 14.13
C TYR A 94 -3.31 -12.76 13.76
N ARG A 95 -3.18 -13.81 12.96
CA ARG A 95 -1.94 -14.18 12.28
C ARG A 95 -2.15 -14.18 10.78
N ALA A 96 -1.44 -13.31 10.09
CA ALA A 96 -1.38 -13.26 8.63
C ALA A 96 -0.14 -14.02 8.14
N GLU A 97 -0.32 -14.81 7.10
CA GLU A 97 0.76 -15.61 6.51
C GLU A 97 0.84 -15.36 5.01
N TRP A 98 2.05 -15.31 4.51
CA TRP A 98 2.39 -15.30 3.09
C TRP A 98 3.42 -16.39 2.83
N HIS A 99 3.23 -17.15 1.75
CA HIS A 99 4.11 -18.24 1.38
C HIS A 99 4.26 -18.33 -0.12
N VAL A 100 5.48 -18.57 -0.60
CA VAL A 100 5.80 -18.85 -1.99
C VAL A 100 6.68 -20.08 -2.10
N ARG A 101 6.46 -20.89 -3.12
CA ARG A 101 7.29 -22.05 -3.43
C ARG A 101 7.70 -22.03 -4.89
N PHE A 102 8.98 -22.38 -5.13
CA PHE A 102 9.52 -22.66 -6.45
C PHE A 102 9.48 -24.17 -6.70
N GLN A 103 8.67 -24.59 -7.66
CA GLN A 103 8.55 -26.00 -8.02
C GLN A 103 9.09 -26.25 -9.42
N ARG A 104 10.00 -27.20 -9.52
CA ARG A 104 10.63 -27.63 -10.77
C ARG A 104 11.32 -26.45 -11.48
N VAL A 105 10.57 -25.70 -12.30
CA VAL A 105 11.09 -24.63 -13.17
C VAL A 105 10.34 -23.29 -13.02
N ARG A 106 9.35 -23.20 -12.13
CA ARG A 106 8.51 -21.99 -11.94
C ARG A 106 8.11 -21.77 -10.51
N TYR A 107 7.73 -20.52 -10.21
CA TYR A 107 7.08 -20.20 -8.95
C TYR A 107 5.60 -20.61 -8.99
N GLU A 108 5.12 -21.20 -7.91
CA GLU A 108 3.70 -21.26 -7.62
C GLU A 108 3.16 -19.84 -7.36
N ASN A 109 1.84 -19.68 -7.44
CA ASN A 109 1.24 -18.44 -6.96
C ASN A 109 1.49 -18.28 -5.47
N ALA A 110 1.77 -17.05 -5.03
CA ALA A 110 1.89 -16.76 -3.61
C ALA A 110 0.57 -17.14 -2.91
N LYS A 111 0.70 -17.87 -1.81
CA LYS A 111 -0.43 -18.27 -0.96
C LYS A 111 -0.48 -17.34 0.23
N THR A 112 -1.66 -16.84 0.53
CA THR A 112 -1.93 -16.01 1.71
C THR A 112 -2.96 -16.71 2.59
N ALA A 113 -2.84 -16.56 3.90
CA ALA A 113 -3.78 -17.08 4.87
C ALA A 113 -3.92 -16.11 6.04
N LEU A 114 -5.10 -16.07 6.64
CA LEU A 114 -5.39 -15.31 7.83
C LEU A 114 -6.04 -16.22 8.86
N TYR A 115 -5.60 -16.14 10.11
CA TYR A 115 -6.15 -16.88 11.22
C TYR A 115 -6.49 -15.93 12.35
N LYS A 116 -7.67 -16.07 12.93
CA LYS A 116 -8.02 -15.46 14.21
C LYS A 116 -7.51 -16.37 15.32
N ILE A 117 -6.78 -15.77 16.26
CA ILE A 117 -6.18 -16.47 17.39
C ILE A 117 -6.99 -16.16 18.64
N THR A 118 -7.51 -17.17 19.29
CA THR A 118 -8.18 -17.04 20.58
C THR A 118 -7.39 -17.79 21.63
N ARG A 119 -7.12 -17.13 22.75
CA ARG A 119 -6.39 -17.70 23.89
C ARG A 119 -7.34 -17.85 25.07
N ASN A 120 -7.57 -19.10 25.47
CA ASN A 120 -8.38 -19.48 26.62
C ASN A 120 -7.47 -20.16 27.65
N GLY A 121 -6.85 -19.34 28.54
CA GLY A 121 -5.82 -19.84 29.47
C GLY A 121 -4.58 -20.31 28.72
N GLU A 122 -4.23 -21.60 28.84
CA GLU A 122 -3.10 -22.20 28.13
C GLU A 122 -3.45 -22.70 26.72
N GLU A 123 -4.73 -22.84 26.41
CA GLU A 123 -5.21 -23.33 25.11
C GLU A 123 -5.22 -22.19 24.09
N ILE A 124 -4.60 -22.44 22.94
CA ILE A 124 -4.59 -21.52 21.79
C ILE A 124 -5.36 -22.18 20.66
N THR A 125 -6.44 -21.54 20.23
CA THR A 125 -7.24 -21.97 19.07
C THR A 125 -7.03 -21.03 17.91
N GLU A 126 -6.97 -21.59 16.70
CA GLU A 126 -6.78 -20.86 15.45
C GLU A 126 -7.96 -21.14 14.53
N GLU A 127 -8.67 -20.09 14.15
CA GLU A 127 -9.79 -20.15 13.23
C GLU A 127 -9.43 -19.45 11.94
N ALA A 128 -9.62 -20.14 10.80
CA ALA A 128 -9.36 -19.55 9.50
C ALA A 128 -10.31 -18.37 9.23
N ALA A 129 -9.76 -17.25 8.79
CA ALA A 129 -10.49 -16.04 8.42
C ALA A 129 -10.21 -15.68 6.95
N ASP A 130 -11.08 -14.90 6.34
CA ASP A 130 -10.85 -14.43 4.98
C ASP A 130 -9.72 -13.41 4.94
N TRP A 131 -8.66 -13.73 4.21
CA TRP A 131 -7.51 -12.84 4.05
C TRP A 131 -7.89 -11.53 3.32
N ASN A 132 -8.93 -11.54 2.48
CA ASN A 132 -9.39 -10.34 1.79
C ASN A 132 -10.01 -9.29 2.74
N GLU A 133 -10.49 -9.71 3.91
CA GLU A 133 -10.99 -8.82 4.96
C GLU A 133 -9.88 -8.13 5.76
N LEU A 134 -8.63 -8.47 5.51
CA LEU A 134 -7.49 -7.96 6.28
C LEU A 134 -7.36 -6.43 6.25
N PRO A 135 -7.57 -5.71 5.12
CA PRO A 135 -7.58 -4.26 5.12
C PRO A 135 -8.67 -3.66 6.04
N ASN A 136 -9.85 -4.29 6.12
CA ASN A 136 -10.93 -3.87 7.01
C ASN A 136 -10.59 -4.15 8.48
N ILE A 137 -9.95 -5.28 8.78
CA ILE A 137 -9.50 -5.66 10.12
C ILE A 137 -8.41 -4.72 10.65
N ILE A 138 -7.49 -4.32 9.80
CA ILE A 138 -6.42 -3.35 10.13
C ILE A 138 -6.96 -1.92 10.10
N GLY A 139 -7.94 -1.62 9.25
CA GLY A 139 -8.47 -0.29 8.99
C GLY A 139 -7.60 0.55 8.05
N LEU A 140 -6.64 -0.06 7.36
CA LEU A 140 -5.72 0.60 6.44
C LEU A 140 -5.53 -0.26 5.19
N ASP A 141 -5.61 0.35 4.03
CA ASP A 141 -5.12 -0.26 2.81
C ASP A 141 -3.59 -0.23 2.70
N TYR A 142 -3.03 -0.87 1.67
CA TYR A 142 -1.58 -0.95 1.50
C TYR A 142 -0.91 0.43 1.38
N ASP A 143 -1.50 1.35 0.64
CA ASP A 143 -0.92 2.66 0.40
C ASP A 143 -1.04 3.55 1.65
N GLN A 144 -2.14 3.45 2.37
CA GLN A 144 -2.33 4.09 3.68
C GLN A 144 -1.33 3.54 4.70
N PHE A 145 -1.17 2.21 4.78
CA PHE A 145 -0.22 1.56 5.68
C PHE A 145 1.22 2.02 5.42
N LEU A 146 1.64 2.10 4.16
CA LEU A 146 2.98 2.61 3.81
C LEU A 146 3.19 4.08 4.17
N ARG A 147 2.14 4.88 4.19
CA ARG A 147 2.23 6.31 4.49
C ARG A 147 2.20 6.58 6.00
N THR A 148 1.44 5.81 6.75
CA THR A 148 1.17 6.06 8.18
C THR A 148 2.05 5.22 9.11
N VAL A 149 2.27 3.96 8.78
CA VAL A 149 2.99 2.99 9.63
C VAL A 149 4.45 2.82 9.19
N LEU A 150 4.69 2.79 7.88
CA LEU A 150 6.01 2.64 7.31
C LEU A 150 6.48 3.95 6.67
N ILE A 151 7.17 4.77 7.44
CA ILE A 151 7.89 5.92 6.86
C ILE A 151 9.14 5.38 6.16
N ALA A 152 9.04 5.20 4.83
CA ALA A 152 10.16 4.72 4.04
C ALA A 152 11.37 5.65 4.17
N GLN A 153 12.57 5.07 4.16
CA GLN A 153 13.83 5.80 4.22
C GLN A 153 13.87 6.88 3.12
N GLY A 154 14.08 8.13 3.50
CA GLY A 154 14.11 9.29 2.61
C GLY A 154 12.80 10.07 2.51
N SER A 155 11.64 9.50 2.78
CA SER A 155 10.36 10.22 2.71
C SER A 155 10.29 11.34 3.75
N PHE A 156 10.79 11.11 4.95
CA PHE A 156 10.83 12.12 6.01
C PHE A 156 11.88 13.22 5.72
N ALA A 157 13.04 12.85 5.20
CA ALA A 157 14.05 13.81 4.78
C ALA A 157 13.54 14.70 3.63
N ASN A 158 12.86 14.11 2.65
CA ASN A 158 12.22 14.85 1.57
C ASN A 158 11.13 15.81 2.09
N PHE A 159 10.34 15.39 3.09
CA PHE A 159 9.37 16.27 3.75
C PHE A 159 10.03 17.49 4.43
N LEU A 160 11.14 17.28 5.14
CA LEU A 160 11.83 18.36 5.84
C LEU A 160 12.49 19.37 4.89
N THR A 161 12.97 18.91 3.74
CA THR A 161 13.68 19.72 2.74
C THR A 161 12.77 20.28 1.64
N ALA A 162 11.54 19.79 1.54
CA ALA A 162 10.57 20.22 0.55
C ALA A 162 10.13 21.68 0.75
N LYS A 163 9.80 22.35 -0.35
CA LYS A 163 9.16 23.68 -0.32
C LYS A 163 7.77 23.58 0.30
N GLU A 164 7.25 24.72 0.74
CA GLU A 164 5.98 24.78 1.47
C GLU A 164 4.82 24.10 0.73
N ASN A 165 4.64 24.37 -0.56
CA ASN A 165 3.61 23.75 -1.38
C ASN A 165 3.81 22.23 -1.52
N GLU A 166 5.06 21.79 -1.68
CA GLU A 166 5.41 20.37 -1.76
C GLU A 166 5.18 19.65 -0.42
N ARG A 167 5.35 20.35 0.69
CA ARG A 167 5.04 19.82 2.04
C ARG A 167 3.55 19.60 2.21
N TYR A 168 2.69 20.51 1.72
CA TYR A 168 1.24 20.33 1.75
C TYR A 168 0.81 19.10 0.94
N GLU A 169 1.31 18.94 -0.30
CA GLU A 169 1.03 17.75 -1.11
C GLU A 169 1.51 16.45 -0.44
N LEU A 170 2.68 16.48 0.21
CA LEU A 170 3.19 15.33 0.95
C LEU A 170 2.34 15.03 2.19
N LEU A 171 1.85 16.06 2.90
CA LEU A 171 0.94 15.89 4.03
C LEU A 171 -0.41 15.33 3.57
N GLU A 172 -1.00 15.85 2.50
CA GLU A 172 -2.23 15.32 1.92
C GLU A 172 -2.08 13.83 1.56
N LYS A 173 -0.95 13.47 0.96
CA LYS A 173 -0.61 12.06 0.65
C LYS A 173 -0.42 11.21 1.92
N LEU A 174 0.20 11.76 2.97
CA LEU A 174 0.40 11.06 4.25
C LEU A 174 -0.92 10.82 4.98
N ILE A 175 -1.80 11.82 5.02
CA ILE A 175 -3.12 11.73 5.67
C ILE A 175 -4.07 10.82 4.88
N GLY A 176 -3.79 10.56 3.60
CA GLY A 176 -4.64 9.72 2.76
C GLY A 176 -5.93 10.39 2.30
N CYS A 177 -6.04 11.71 2.45
CA CYS A 177 -7.22 12.49 2.08
C CYS A 177 -7.17 13.00 0.62
N GLU A 178 -6.14 12.65 -0.15
CA GLU A 178 -5.92 13.15 -1.52
C GLU A 178 -7.16 12.95 -2.42
N GLU A 179 -7.78 11.78 -2.35
CA GLU A 179 -8.99 11.46 -3.12
C GLU A 179 -10.19 12.28 -2.65
N THR A 180 -10.36 12.44 -1.34
CA THR A 180 -11.46 13.22 -0.76
C THR A 180 -11.34 14.71 -1.11
N TYR A 181 -10.16 15.29 -0.96
CA TYR A 181 -9.92 16.69 -1.33
C TYR A 181 -10.03 16.93 -2.83
N THR A 182 -9.54 16.02 -3.66
CA THR A 182 -9.67 16.10 -5.12
C THR A 182 -11.13 16.05 -5.54
N ASN A 183 -11.94 15.18 -4.94
CA ASN A 183 -13.36 15.10 -5.21
C ASN A 183 -14.09 16.38 -4.78
N ILE A 184 -13.82 16.91 -3.60
CA ILE A 184 -14.39 18.18 -3.11
C ILE A 184 -13.98 19.35 -4.03
N ALA A 185 -12.71 19.45 -4.40
CA ALA A 185 -12.22 20.48 -5.28
C ALA A 185 -12.87 20.41 -6.67
N THR A 186 -13.08 19.21 -7.18
CA THR A 186 -13.78 18.98 -8.47
C THR A 186 -15.24 19.41 -8.41
N GLU A 187 -15.96 19.08 -7.34
CA GLU A 187 -17.35 19.50 -7.16
C GLU A 187 -17.48 21.03 -6.98
N ILE A 188 -16.57 21.65 -6.22
CA ILE A 188 -16.53 23.12 -6.08
C ILE A 188 -16.26 23.78 -7.43
N LYS A 189 -15.33 23.27 -8.22
CA LYS A 189 -15.01 23.79 -9.55
C LYS A 189 -16.23 23.68 -10.47
N LYS A 190 -16.89 22.54 -10.49
CA LYS A 190 -18.12 22.31 -11.28
C LYS A 190 -19.23 23.26 -10.89
N ALA A 191 -19.48 23.46 -9.60
CA ALA A 191 -20.47 24.41 -9.11
C ALA A 191 -20.14 25.87 -9.51
N LYS A 192 -18.86 26.25 -9.42
CA LYS A 192 -18.38 27.56 -9.87
C LYS A 192 -18.59 27.76 -11.36
N ASP A 193 -18.21 26.78 -12.19
CA ASP A 193 -18.35 26.87 -13.65
C ASP A 193 -19.83 26.99 -14.03
N GLN A 194 -20.74 26.21 -13.43
CA GLN A 194 -22.18 26.32 -13.61
C GLN A 194 -22.74 27.70 -13.23
N ALA A 195 -22.32 28.24 -12.09
CA ALA A 195 -22.73 29.57 -11.65
C ALA A 195 -22.21 30.68 -12.59
N THR A 196 -21.00 30.53 -13.12
CA THR A 196 -20.39 31.45 -14.05
C THR A 196 -21.15 31.45 -15.38
N ASP A 197 -21.51 30.27 -15.89
CA ASP A 197 -22.29 30.13 -17.14
C ASP A 197 -23.69 30.73 -16.99
N ALA A 198 -24.36 30.45 -15.86
CA ALA A 198 -25.66 31.07 -15.58
C ALA A 198 -25.58 32.60 -15.49
N TYR A 199 -24.54 33.13 -14.84
CA TYR A 199 -24.29 34.57 -14.79
C TYR A 199 -24.10 35.17 -16.20
N ASN A 200 -23.26 34.54 -17.02
CA ASN A 200 -22.98 35.01 -18.37
C ASN A 200 -24.25 35.00 -19.28
N GLN A 201 -25.08 33.93 -19.13
CA GLN A 201 -26.38 33.88 -19.86
C GLN A 201 -27.33 34.98 -19.41
N MET A 202 -27.43 35.26 -18.11
CA MET A 202 -28.25 36.37 -17.60
C MET A 202 -27.70 37.72 -18.06
N ALA A 203 -26.41 37.94 -18.00
CA ALA A 203 -25.76 39.16 -18.44
C ALA A 203 -26.03 39.42 -19.95
N ALA A 204 -25.90 38.40 -20.79
CA ALA A 204 -26.22 38.47 -22.22
C ALA A 204 -27.70 38.81 -22.46
N SER A 205 -28.62 38.19 -21.69
CA SER A 205 -30.05 38.47 -21.78
C SER A 205 -30.38 39.92 -21.39
N VAL A 206 -29.78 40.44 -20.34
CA VAL A 206 -29.95 41.83 -19.91
C VAL A 206 -29.43 42.80 -20.98
N GLU A 207 -28.28 42.50 -21.59
CA GLU A 207 -27.72 43.36 -22.63
C GLU A 207 -28.59 43.36 -23.90
N ALA A 208 -29.13 42.21 -24.28
CA ALA A 208 -30.08 42.10 -25.40
C ALA A 208 -31.36 42.92 -25.14
N VAL A 209 -31.91 42.90 -23.92
CA VAL A 209 -33.08 43.73 -23.57
C VAL A 209 -32.76 45.22 -23.61
N LYS A 210 -31.58 45.63 -23.09
CA LYS A 210 -31.15 47.04 -23.18
C LYS A 210 -31.04 47.54 -24.62
N GLN A 211 -30.45 46.73 -25.50
CA GLN A 211 -30.35 47.11 -26.92
C GLN A 211 -31.71 47.24 -27.59
N ASN A 212 -32.71 46.41 -27.24
CA ASN A 212 -34.04 46.47 -27.74
C ASN A 212 -34.86 47.69 -27.21
N LEU A 213 -34.46 48.25 -26.08
CA LEU A 213 -35.10 49.45 -25.49
C LEU A 213 -34.52 50.76 -26.02
N LEU A 214 -33.34 50.73 -26.64
CA LEU A 214 -32.64 51.89 -27.18
C LEU A 214 -32.89 52.12 -28.67
N ASN A 215 -33.56 51.18 -29.34
CA ASN A 215 -34.06 51.28 -30.72
C ASN A 215 -35.58 51.55 -30.76
#